data_32c2c411fc2a9716246fa8794ead5f6e
#
_entry.id   32c2c411fc2a9716246fa8794ead5f6e
#
_cell.length_a   1.000
_cell.length_b   1.000
_cell.length_c   1.000
_cell.angle_alpha   90.00
_cell.angle_beta   90.00
_cell.angle_gamma   90.00
#
_symmetry.space_group_name_H-M   'P 1'
#
loop_
_entity.id
_entity.type
_entity.pdbx_description
1 polymer ?
#
loop_
_entity_poly.entity_id
_entity_poly.type
_entity_poly.pdbx_seq_one_letter_code
_entity_poly.pdbx_strand_id
1 'polypeptide(L)'
;DAFMTGIPVINVNNNCSSGSTAIFLARQAVQSGAVECALAFGFEEMQPGALGSHWDDRESPFENFDAVLNDQGYPDAPLALRCFGAAGHHYLDKYGASADLYAKVAVKTRNHAALNPKALFTSELTVEQVMAAPVMYMDFLTRLMCCPPTCGAGAALLCSEEFARKHAITGAVEIIGQAMATDTRDTWDNPVNLVGADMTHRAASQVYQEAGVGPQEVDVVELHDCFTVNEVITYEGLGLCDEGEATALVDAGDNSYGGKFVVNPSGGLMSKGHPIGATGLAQCYELVNQLRGNAGPRQVPGAVLGLQHNLGLGGAAVVTMYRRS
;
A
#
# COMPACT_ATOMS: atom_id res chain seq x y z
N ASP A 1 -21.74 2.78 20.41
CA ASP A 1 -22.88 3.75 20.27
C ASP A 1 -22.66 4.78 19.13
N ALA A 2 -21.47 4.84 18.53
CA ALA A 2 -21.15 5.88 17.52
C ALA A 2 -22.02 5.81 16.25
N PHE A 3 -22.51 4.63 15.88
CA PHE A 3 -23.30 4.42 14.65
C PHE A 3 -24.78 4.10 14.88
N MET A 4 -25.33 4.44 16.02
CA MET A 4 -26.77 4.24 16.30
C MET A 4 -27.66 5.25 15.54
N THR A 5 -27.39 5.43 14.27
CA THR A 5 -28.07 6.38 13.39
C THR A 5 -29.14 5.72 12.51
N GLY A 6 -29.21 4.37 12.50
CA GLY A 6 -30.09 3.62 11.61
C GLY A 6 -29.63 3.53 10.15
N ILE A 7 -28.46 4.09 9.81
CA ILE A 7 -27.91 3.94 8.46
C ILE A 7 -27.42 2.49 8.26
N PRO A 8 -27.48 1.94 7.02
CA PRO A 8 -26.91 0.64 6.72
C PRO A 8 -25.41 0.60 6.97
N VAL A 9 -24.92 -0.50 7.57
CA VAL A 9 -23.49 -0.75 7.81
C VAL A 9 -23.11 -2.04 7.09
N ILE A 10 -22.05 -1.99 6.27
CA ILE A 10 -21.49 -3.14 5.55
C ILE A 10 -20.07 -3.37 6.09
N ASN A 11 -19.82 -4.57 6.60
CA ASN A 11 -18.49 -4.97 7.01
C ASN A 11 -17.75 -5.63 5.84
N VAL A 12 -16.51 -5.22 5.62
CA VAL A 12 -15.66 -5.76 4.56
C VAL A 12 -14.31 -6.19 5.12
N ASN A 13 -13.75 -7.27 4.56
CA ASN A 13 -12.44 -7.76 4.91
C ASN A 13 -11.74 -8.33 3.67
N ASN A 14 -10.65 -7.69 3.27
CA ASN A 14 -9.69 -8.14 2.28
C ASN A 14 -8.27 -8.01 2.85
N ASN A 15 -8.08 -8.52 4.08
CA ASN A 15 -6.82 -8.43 4.79
C ASN A 15 -6.31 -6.97 4.82
N CYS A 16 -5.04 -6.72 4.51
CA CYS A 16 -4.45 -5.38 4.56
C CYS A 16 -5.10 -4.35 3.60
N SER A 17 -5.82 -4.80 2.56
CA SER A 17 -6.53 -3.90 1.63
C SER A 17 -7.98 -3.59 2.05
N SER A 18 -8.41 -3.98 3.25
CA SER A 18 -9.79 -3.76 3.73
C SER A 18 -10.21 -2.29 3.70
N GLY A 19 -9.33 -1.36 4.12
CA GLY A 19 -9.63 0.07 4.08
C GLY A 19 -9.87 0.61 2.67
N SER A 20 -9.06 0.19 1.69
CA SER A 20 -9.24 0.56 0.29
C SER A 20 -10.45 -0.13 -0.34
N THR A 21 -10.77 -1.37 0.08
CA THR A 21 -12.00 -2.05 -0.33
C THR A 21 -13.24 -1.30 0.16
N ALA A 22 -13.21 -0.74 1.37
CA ALA A 22 -14.29 0.10 1.87
C ALA A 22 -14.49 1.36 1.00
N ILE A 23 -13.39 2.03 0.57
CA ILE A 23 -13.44 3.15 -0.37
C ILE A 23 -14.01 2.70 -1.73
N PHE A 24 -13.58 1.53 -2.22
CA PHE A 24 -14.04 0.98 -3.50
C PHE A 24 -15.57 0.75 -3.50
N LEU A 25 -16.10 0.11 -2.47
CA LEU A 25 -17.54 -0.13 -2.34
C LEU A 25 -18.34 1.16 -2.11
N ALA A 26 -17.81 2.10 -1.32
CA ALA A 26 -18.42 3.41 -1.10
C ALA A 26 -18.51 4.20 -2.42
N ARG A 27 -17.45 4.18 -3.26
CA ARG A 27 -17.47 4.78 -4.59
C ARG A 27 -18.53 4.14 -5.47
N GLN A 28 -18.61 2.82 -5.52
CA GLN A 28 -19.63 2.12 -6.32
C GLN A 28 -21.06 2.47 -5.88
N ALA A 29 -21.32 2.55 -4.57
CA ALA A 29 -22.62 2.93 -4.05
C ALA A 29 -23.03 4.36 -4.45
N VAL A 30 -22.07 5.30 -4.44
CA VAL A 30 -22.32 6.68 -4.89
C VAL A 30 -22.48 6.75 -6.41
N GLN A 31 -21.62 6.10 -7.18
CA GLN A 31 -21.66 6.10 -8.66
C GLN A 31 -22.95 5.48 -9.21
N SER A 32 -23.46 4.43 -8.56
CA SER A 32 -24.73 3.79 -8.96
C SER A 32 -25.96 4.61 -8.61
N GLY A 33 -25.81 5.70 -7.86
CA GLY A 33 -26.93 6.50 -7.35
C GLY A 33 -27.70 5.83 -6.21
N ALA A 34 -27.20 4.72 -5.65
CA ALA A 34 -27.86 4.06 -4.51
C ALA A 34 -27.83 4.95 -3.26
N VAL A 35 -26.78 5.76 -3.11
CA VAL A 35 -26.64 6.78 -2.06
C VAL A 35 -26.00 8.04 -2.64
N GLU A 36 -26.29 9.21 -2.06
CA GLU A 36 -25.61 10.45 -2.43
C GLU A 36 -24.27 10.61 -1.70
N CYS A 37 -24.13 9.95 -0.54
CA CYS A 37 -22.95 10.06 0.33
C CYS A 37 -22.73 8.75 1.09
N ALA A 38 -21.48 8.32 1.22
CA ALA A 38 -21.07 7.12 1.93
C ALA A 38 -19.81 7.38 2.77
N LEU A 39 -19.77 6.79 3.96
CA LEU A 39 -18.60 6.83 4.84
C LEU A 39 -17.84 5.50 4.74
N ALA A 40 -16.60 5.54 4.27
CA ALA A 40 -15.65 4.47 4.44
C ALA A 40 -14.90 4.67 5.77
N PHE A 41 -14.91 3.64 6.63
CA PHE A 41 -14.29 3.69 7.94
C PHE A 41 -13.53 2.39 8.20
N GLY A 42 -12.33 2.48 8.76
CA GLY A 42 -11.51 1.33 9.12
C GLY A 42 -10.69 1.60 10.36
N PHE A 43 -10.47 0.56 11.13
CA PHE A 43 -9.64 0.62 12.33
C PHE A 43 -8.92 -0.70 12.54
N GLU A 44 -7.87 -0.64 13.36
CA GLU A 44 -7.13 -1.82 13.80
C GLU A 44 -6.73 -1.64 15.25
N GLU A 45 -6.89 -2.71 16.02
CA GLU A 45 -6.38 -2.84 17.37
C GLU A 45 -5.53 -4.12 17.48
N MET A 46 -4.22 -3.96 17.26
CA MET A 46 -3.27 -5.07 17.32
C MET A 46 -3.02 -5.50 18.75
N GLN A 47 -3.36 -6.73 19.06
CA GLN A 47 -3.01 -7.39 20.33
C GLN A 47 -1.66 -8.12 20.20
N PRO A 48 -0.92 -8.34 21.29
CA PRO A 48 0.25 -9.21 21.28
C PRO A 48 -0.08 -10.58 20.68
N GLY A 49 0.69 -11.03 19.69
CA GLY A 49 0.46 -12.29 18.99
C GLY A 49 -0.62 -12.25 17.89
N ALA A 50 -1.23 -11.11 17.61
CA ALA A 50 -2.31 -10.98 16.62
C ALA A 50 -1.95 -11.45 15.19
N LEU A 51 -0.67 -11.47 14.83
CA LEU A 51 -0.19 -11.97 13.53
C LEU A 51 0.13 -13.47 13.52
N GLY A 52 -0.05 -14.15 14.65
CA GLY A 52 0.11 -15.61 14.75
C GLY A 52 -1.15 -16.37 14.35
N SER A 53 -1.02 -17.68 14.14
CA SER A 53 -2.17 -18.57 13.98
C SER A 53 -2.93 -18.69 15.30
N HIS A 54 -4.26 -18.56 15.24
CA HIS A 54 -5.16 -18.69 16.38
C HIS A 54 -6.16 -19.83 16.22
N TRP A 55 -6.14 -20.53 15.09
CA TRP A 55 -7.15 -21.50 14.70
C TRP A 55 -6.50 -22.78 14.17
N ASP A 56 -6.14 -23.67 15.07
CA ASP A 56 -5.51 -24.96 14.72
C ASP A 56 -6.54 -26.04 14.33
N ASP A 57 -7.84 -25.72 14.44
CA ASP A 57 -8.98 -26.63 14.22
C ASP A 57 -9.56 -26.55 12.79
N ARG A 58 -8.94 -25.80 11.91
CA ARG A 58 -9.41 -25.60 10.52
C ARG A 58 -8.27 -25.43 9.54
N GLU A 59 -8.55 -25.67 8.26
CA GLU A 59 -7.62 -25.43 7.17
C GLU A 59 -7.22 -23.96 7.08
N SER A 60 -5.95 -23.71 6.77
CA SER A 60 -5.45 -22.37 6.57
C SER A 60 -5.96 -21.82 5.22
N PRO A 61 -6.48 -20.58 5.16
CA PRO A 61 -6.81 -19.97 3.87
C PRO A 61 -5.57 -19.71 3.01
N PHE A 62 -4.37 -19.90 3.55
CA PHE A 62 -3.08 -19.70 2.89
C PHE A 62 -2.35 -21.00 2.54
N GLU A 63 -3.04 -22.14 2.57
CA GLU A 63 -2.43 -23.44 2.30
C GLU A 63 -1.73 -23.50 0.94
N ASN A 64 -2.32 -22.89 -0.09
CA ASN A 64 -1.71 -22.81 -1.43
C ASN A 64 -0.43 -21.95 -1.44
N PHE A 65 -0.36 -20.89 -0.65
CA PHE A 65 0.87 -20.08 -0.49
C PHE A 65 1.98 -20.94 0.09
N ASP A 66 1.69 -21.67 1.17
CA ASP A 66 2.65 -22.55 1.81
C ASP A 66 3.09 -23.66 0.88
N ALA A 67 2.18 -24.26 0.10
CA ALA A 67 2.51 -25.30 -0.87
C ALA A 67 3.51 -24.80 -1.92
N VAL A 68 3.26 -23.63 -2.54
CA VAL A 68 4.17 -23.04 -3.54
C VAL A 68 5.55 -22.74 -2.93
N LEU A 69 5.58 -22.16 -1.73
CA LEU A 69 6.83 -21.81 -1.06
C LEU A 69 7.62 -23.05 -0.62
N ASN A 70 6.93 -24.12 -0.20
CA ASN A 70 7.55 -25.41 0.11
C ASN A 70 8.16 -26.07 -1.12
N ASP A 71 7.42 -26.12 -2.24
CA ASP A 71 7.88 -26.71 -3.50
C ASP A 71 9.11 -25.99 -4.04
N GLN A 72 9.24 -24.68 -3.79
CA GLN A 72 10.38 -23.89 -4.20
C GLN A 72 11.52 -23.86 -3.13
N GLY A 73 11.36 -24.59 -2.03
CA GLY A 73 12.40 -24.78 -1.01
C GLY A 73 12.64 -23.57 -0.10
N TYR A 74 11.69 -22.65 0.00
CA TYR A 74 11.81 -21.51 0.92
C TYR A 74 11.59 -21.95 2.38
N PRO A 75 12.47 -21.52 3.32
CA PRO A 75 12.36 -21.89 4.74
C PRO A 75 11.03 -21.46 5.37
N ASP A 76 10.59 -22.22 6.37
CA ASP A 76 9.39 -21.89 7.14
C ASP A 76 9.58 -20.63 8.00
N ALA A 77 8.55 -19.78 8.05
CA ALA A 77 8.48 -18.55 8.85
C ALA A 77 7.01 -18.08 8.95
N PRO A 78 6.69 -17.09 9.79
CA PRO A 78 5.38 -16.45 9.76
C PRO A 78 5.02 -16.00 8.33
N LEU A 79 3.79 -16.31 7.89
CA LEU A 79 3.38 -16.28 6.49
C LEU A 79 3.79 -15.01 5.72
N ALA A 80 3.45 -13.82 6.25
CA ALA A 80 3.79 -12.58 5.55
C ALA A 80 5.30 -12.41 5.37
N LEU A 81 6.08 -12.70 6.42
CA LEU A 81 7.54 -12.64 6.38
C LEU A 81 8.11 -13.62 5.35
N ARG A 82 7.56 -14.84 5.29
CA ARG A 82 7.94 -15.87 4.34
C ARG A 82 7.64 -15.46 2.90
N CYS A 83 6.42 -15.00 2.61
CA CYS A 83 6.00 -14.59 1.27
C CYS A 83 6.85 -13.42 0.74
N PHE A 84 6.95 -12.33 1.50
CA PHE A 84 7.72 -11.16 1.07
C PHE A 84 9.22 -11.42 1.06
N GLY A 85 9.73 -12.22 1.99
CA GLY A 85 11.13 -12.63 1.98
C GLY A 85 11.48 -13.51 0.79
N ALA A 86 10.64 -14.48 0.44
CA ALA A 86 10.80 -15.31 -0.76
C ALA A 86 10.75 -14.46 -2.03
N ALA A 87 9.79 -13.53 -2.13
CA ALA A 87 9.68 -12.61 -3.26
C ALA A 87 10.91 -11.73 -3.41
N GLY A 88 11.44 -11.21 -2.28
CA GLY A 88 12.67 -10.42 -2.30
C GLY A 88 13.88 -11.21 -2.73
N HIS A 89 14.06 -12.42 -2.24
CA HIS A 89 15.14 -13.30 -2.65
C HIS A 89 15.05 -13.62 -4.15
N HIS A 90 13.86 -14.01 -4.63
CA HIS A 90 13.62 -14.26 -6.05
C HIS A 90 13.95 -13.04 -6.92
N TYR A 91 13.58 -11.83 -6.47
CA TYR A 91 13.88 -10.58 -7.19
C TYR A 91 15.40 -10.33 -7.28
N LEU A 92 16.12 -10.48 -6.16
CA LEU A 92 17.58 -10.30 -6.15
C LEU A 92 18.28 -11.30 -7.09
N ASP A 93 17.88 -12.56 -7.05
CA ASP A 93 18.44 -13.60 -7.92
C ASP A 93 18.14 -13.35 -9.40
N LYS A 94 16.90 -13.02 -9.72
CA LYS A 94 16.46 -12.82 -11.11
C LYS A 94 17.18 -11.67 -11.80
N TYR A 95 17.37 -10.55 -11.08
CA TYR A 95 17.93 -9.32 -11.65
C TYR A 95 19.37 -9.03 -11.23
N GLY A 96 19.99 -9.89 -10.42
CA GLY A 96 21.35 -9.69 -9.91
C GLY A 96 21.46 -8.44 -9.02
N ALA A 97 20.38 -8.05 -8.36
CA ALA A 97 20.35 -6.87 -7.52
C ALA A 97 20.99 -7.15 -6.15
N SER A 98 21.49 -6.08 -5.49
CA SER A 98 21.99 -6.15 -4.12
C SER A 98 20.88 -5.90 -3.11
N ALA A 99 20.94 -6.54 -1.94
CA ALA A 99 20.04 -6.26 -0.81
C ALA A 99 20.09 -4.80 -0.31
N ASP A 100 21.13 -4.05 -0.64
CA ASP A 100 21.22 -2.61 -0.39
C ASP A 100 20.05 -1.83 -1.02
N LEU A 101 19.47 -2.34 -2.11
CA LEU A 101 18.25 -1.81 -2.71
C LEU A 101 17.14 -1.66 -1.66
N TYR A 102 16.88 -2.71 -0.89
CA TYR A 102 15.85 -2.71 0.15
C TYR A 102 16.22 -1.80 1.32
N ALA A 103 17.49 -1.72 1.66
CA ALA A 103 17.95 -0.81 2.71
C ALA A 103 17.80 0.67 2.31
N LYS A 104 18.07 1.02 1.06
CA LYS A 104 17.87 2.37 0.51
C LYS A 104 16.38 2.78 0.59
N VAL A 105 15.46 1.86 0.28
CA VAL A 105 14.02 2.08 0.43
C VAL A 105 13.65 2.36 1.89
N ALA A 106 14.17 1.57 2.85
CA ALA A 106 13.93 1.81 4.28
C ALA A 106 14.42 3.19 4.73
N VAL A 107 15.61 3.61 4.29
CA VAL A 107 16.18 4.93 4.57
C VAL A 107 15.29 6.03 4.00
N LYS A 108 14.90 5.94 2.71
CA LYS A 108 14.00 6.90 2.07
C LYS A 108 12.69 7.06 2.86
N THR A 109 12.05 5.94 3.18
CA THR A 109 10.79 5.92 3.91
C THR A 109 10.92 6.56 5.30
N ARG A 110 12.05 6.33 5.99
CA ARG A 110 12.32 6.95 7.29
C ARG A 110 12.56 8.46 7.18
N ASN A 111 13.25 8.92 6.14
CA ASN A 111 13.45 10.34 5.87
C ASN A 111 12.13 11.06 5.59
N HIS A 112 11.21 10.42 4.85
CA HIS A 112 9.86 10.95 4.63
C HIS A 112 9.07 11.02 5.95
N ALA A 113 9.15 9.97 6.78
CA ALA A 113 8.47 9.90 8.06
C ALA A 113 8.92 11.00 9.05
N ALA A 114 10.17 11.44 8.97
CA ALA A 114 10.67 12.53 9.80
C ALA A 114 9.89 13.85 9.59
N LEU A 115 9.24 14.01 8.43
CA LEU A 115 8.39 15.14 8.10
C LEU A 115 6.94 14.95 8.55
N ASN A 116 6.56 13.76 9.06
CA ASN A 116 5.18 13.45 9.42
C ASN A 116 5.01 13.34 10.94
N PRO A 117 4.34 14.31 11.61
CA PRO A 117 4.12 14.25 13.05
C PRO A 117 3.22 13.08 13.50
N LYS A 118 2.57 12.38 12.56
CA LYS A 118 1.72 11.21 12.83
C LYS A 118 2.47 9.89 12.63
N ALA A 119 3.72 9.92 12.17
CA ALA A 119 4.51 8.71 11.97
C ALA A 119 4.98 8.12 13.30
N LEU A 120 4.99 6.79 13.35
CA LEU A 120 5.44 6.04 14.53
C LEU A 120 6.96 6.15 14.72
N PHE A 121 7.71 6.12 13.62
CA PHE A 121 9.17 6.20 13.61
C PHE A 121 9.64 7.38 12.78
N THR A 122 10.26 8.35 13.42
CA THR A 122 10.70 9.61 12.79
C THR A 122 12.21 9.80 12.81
N SER A 123 12.96 8.89 13.46
CA SER A 123 14.43 8.97 13.49
C SER A 123 15.02 8.51 12.18
N GLU A 124 15.95 9.28 11.62
CA GLU A 124 16.67 8.91 10.41
C GLU A 124 17.47 7.62 10.60
N LEU A 125 17.73 6.94 9.50
CA LEU A 125 18.54 5.71 9.42
C LEU A 125 19.59 5.85 8.32
N THR A 126 20.68 5.07 8.44
CA THR A 126 21.62 4.84 7.35
C THR A 126 21.45 3.44 6.76
N VAL A 127 21.93 3.23 5.54
CA VAL A 127 21.92 1.92 4.89
C VAL A 127 22.65 0.88 5.76
N GLU A 128 23.81 1.26 6.35
CA GLU A 128 24.59 0.39 7.22
C GLU A 128 23.79 -0.02 8.48
N GLN A 129 23.04 0.89 9.07
CA GLN A 129 22.18 0.59 10.22
C GLN A 129 21.06 -0.37 9.86
N VAL A 130 20.47 -0.21 8.68
CA VAL A 130 19.41 -1.11 8.19
C VAL A 130 19.98 -2.49 7.93
N MET A 131 21.14 -2.58 7.26
CA MET A 131 21.78 -3.86 6.94
C MET A 131 22.33 -4.57 8.18
N ALA A 132 22.79 -3.83 9.21
CA ALA A 132 23.29 -4.38 10.46
C ALA A 132 22.17 -4.77 11.46
N ALA A 133 20.90 -4.48 11.16
CA ALA A 133 19.80 -4.85 12.02
C ALA A 133 19.60 -6.39 12.03
N PRO A 134 18.96 -6.96 13.09
CA PRO A 134 18.70 -8.38 13.15
C PRO A 134 18.00 -8.91 11.90
N VAL A 135 18.57 -9.97 11.31
CA VAL A 135 17.98 -10.67 10.17
C VAL A 135 16.70 -11.39 10.62
N MET A 136 15.62 -11.21 9.88
CA MET A 136 14.32 -11.79 10.14
C MET A 136 14.05 -13.00 9.23
N TYR A 137 14.53 -12.95 7.98
CA TYR A 137 14.31 -14.04 7.01
C TYR A 137 15.41 -14.08 5.95
N MET A 138 15.75 -15.30 5.51
CA MET A 138 16.88 -15.57 4.63
C MET A 138 18.15 -14.91 5.20
N ASP A 139 19.03 -14.38 4.38
CA ASP A 139 20.28 -13.73 4.79
C ASP A 139 20.30 -12.20 4.59
N PHE A 140 19.17 -11.63 4.11
CA PHE A 140 19.11 -10.22 3.72
C PHE A 140 17.98 -9.41 4.37
N LEU A 141 16.81 -10.03 4.64
CA LEU A 141 15.65 -9.29 5.12
C LEU A 141 15.79 -8.99 6.61
N THR A 142 16.14 -7.74 6.93
CA THR A 142 16.35 -7.33 8.31
C THR A 142 15.06 -6.76 8.94
N ARG A 143 15.06 -6.65 10.28
CA ARG A 143 13.92 -6.09 11.03
C ARG A 143 13.54 -4.67 10.60
N LEU A 144 14.51 -3.85 10.17
CA LEU A 144 14.25 -2.49 9.73
C LEU A 144 13.69 -2.40 8.29
N MET A 145 13.56 -3.53 7.62
CA MET A 145 12.89 -3.70 6.31
C MET A 145 11.46 -4.22 6.44
N CYS A 146 10.92 -4.35 7.67
CA CYS A 146 9.58 -4.84 7.98
C CYS A 146 8.76 -3.75 8.67
N CYS A 147 7.47 -3.63 8.35
CA CYS A 147 6.58 -2.70 9.04
C CYS A 147 6.29 -3.16 10.48
N PRO A 148 6.06 -2.23 11.42
CA PRO A 148 5.66 -2.57 12.77
C PRO A 148 4.16 -2.90 12.85
N PRO A 149 3.72 -3.84 13.70
CA PRO A 149 2.33 -3.96 14.11
C PRO A 149 1.85 -2.63 14.71
N THR A 150 0.70 -2.12 14.26
CA THR A 150 0.25 -0.78 14.64
C THR A 150 -1.26 -0.73 14.86
N CYS A 151 -1.70 0.01 15.86
CA CYS A 151 -3.11 0.38 16.05
C CYS A 151 -3.40 1.70 15.36
N GLY A 152 -4.63 1.89 14.94
CA GLY A 152 -5.06 3.14 14.31
C GLY A 152 -6.42 3.07 13.67
N ALA A 153 -6.92 4.23 13.24
CA ALA A 153 -8.18 4.35 12.52
C ALA A 153 -8.08 5.41 11.43
N GLY A 154 -8.91 5.24 10.40
CA GLY A 154 -9.05 6.18 9.31
C GLY A 154 -10.48 6.21 8.79
N ALA A 155 -10.86 7.33 8.18
CA ALA A 155 -12.17 7.50 7.56
C ALA A 155 -12.08 8.39 6.34
N ALA A 156 -12.91 8.11 5.34
CA ALA A 156 -13.11 8.93 4.15
C ALA A 156 -14.61 9.07 3.86
N LEU A 157 -15.04 10.30 3.62
CA LEU A 157 -16.39 10.59 3.17
C LEU A 157 -16.37 10.73 1.65
N LEU A 158 -17.15 9.89 0.97
CA LEU A 158 -17.34 9.94 -0.47
C LEU A 158 -18.74 10.46 -0.77
N CYS A 159 -18.87 11.33 -1.75
CA CYS A 159 -20.17 11.85 -2.15
C CYS A 159 -20.20 12.12 -3.67
N SER A 160 -21.42 12.24 -4.20
CA SER A 160 -21.63 12.72 -5.56
C SER A 160 -21.25 14.19 -5.70
N GLU A 161 -20.94 14.63 -6.91
CA GLU A 161 -20.69 16.05 -7.19
C GLU A 161 -21.91 16.92 -6.85
N GLU A 162 -23.11 16.40 -7.11
CA GLU A 162 -24.35 17.09 -6.76
C GLU A 162 -24.51 17.30 -5.27
N PHE A 163 -24.21 16.28 -4.46
CA PHE A 163 -24.21 16.39 -3.00
C PHE A 163 -23.18 17.41 -2.53
N ALA A 164 -21.96 17.37 -3.06
CA ALA A 164 -20.91 18.33 -2.72
C ALA A 164 -21.33 19.76 -3.00
N ARG A 165 -21.92 20.02 -4.17
CA ARG A 165 -22.42 21.34 -4.57
C ARG A 165 -23.58 21.80 -3.68
N LYS A 166 -24.57 20.91 -3.41
CA LYS A 166 -25.72 21.19 -2.55
C LYS A 166 -25.33 21.57 -1.12
N HIS A 167 -24.28 20.96 -0.60
CA HIS A 167 -23.76 21.19 0.76
C HIS A 167 -22.59 22.14 0.81
N ALA A 168 -22.26 22.85 -0.29
CA ALA A 168 -21.14 23.79 -0.38
C ALA A 168 -19.79 23.21 0.09
N ILE A 169 -19.53 21.94 -0.20
CA ILE A 169 -18.26 21.26 0.11
C ILE A 169 -17.21 21.81 -0.85
N THR A 170 -16.17 22.43 -0.29
CA THR A 170 -15.04 22.98 -1.06
C THR A 170 -13.80 22.13 -0.88
N GLY A 171 -12.88 22.19 -1.86
CA GLY A 171 -11.61 21.42 -1.82
C GLY A 171 -11.83 19.90 -1.87
N ALA A 172 -12.89 19.47 -2.54
CA ALA A 172 -13.07 18.06 -2.83
C ALA A 172 -11.91 17.56 -3.71
N VAL A 173 -11.59 16.27 -3.56
CA VAL A 173 -10.62 15.56 -4.41
C VAL A 173 -11.39 14.48 -5.15
N GLU A 174 -11.19 14.41 -6.46
CA GLU A 174 -11.91 13.47 -7.31
C GLU A 174 -11.21 12.11 -7.34
N ILE A 175 -11.98 11.03 -7.33
CA ILE A 175 -11.50 9.70 -7.71
C ILE A 175 -11.81 9.53 -9.20
N ILE A 176 -10.78 9.62 -10.04
CA ILE A 176 -10.90 9.57 -11.50
C ILE A 176 -10.69 8.17 -12.09
N GLY A 177 -10.16 7.24 -11.32
CA GLY A 177 -10.02 5.84 -11.68
C GLY A 177 -9.88 4.97 -10.45
N GLN A 178 -10.47 3.77 -10.45
CA GLN A 178 -10.33 2.83 -9.34
C GLN A 178 -10.61 1.40 -9.79
N ALA A 179 -9.72 0.49 -9.46
CA ALA A 179 -9.87 -0.92 -9.76
C ALA A 179 -9.47 -1.79 -8.57
N MET A 180 -10.06 -2.97 -8.51
CA MET A 180 -9.69 -4.04 -7.59
C MET A 180 -9.43 -5.32 -8.40
N ALA A 181 -8.26 -5.91 -8.24
CA ALA A 181 -7.88 -7.20 -8.82
C ALA A 181 -7.63 -8.22 -7.72
N THR A 182 -7.96 -9.48 -7.99
CA THR A 182 -7.73 -10.61 -7.09
C THR A 182 -6.81 -11.64 -7.75
N ASP A 183 -6.44 -12.68 -7.03
CA ASP A 183 -5.59 -13.76 -7.49
C ASP A 183 -6.09 -14.43 -8.79
N THR A 184 -5.15 -14.86 -9.62
CA THR A 184 -5.36 -15.67 -10.81
C THR A 184 -4.54 -16.97 -10.72
N ARG A 185 -4.52 -17.78 -11.77
CA ARG A 185 -3.63 -18.95 -11.82
C ARG A 185 -2.16 -18.55 -11.79
N ASP A 186 -1.81 -17.41 -12.40
CA ASP A 186 -0.44 -16.93 -12.52
C ASP A 186 0.13 -16.45 -11.15
N THR A 187 -0.75 -16.23 -10.14
CA THR A 187 -0.34 -15.97 -8.76
C THR A 187 0.59 -17.06 -8.22
N TRP A 188 0.38 -18.32 -8.63
CA TRP A 188 1.11 -19.47 -8.12
C TRP A 188 2.42 -19.77 -8.85
N ASP A 189 2.78 -19.02 -9.89
CA ASP A 189 3.94 -19.31 -10.73
C ASP A 189 5.27 -18.97 -10.05
N ASN A 190 5.29 -17.92 -9.24
CA ASN A 190 6.51 -17.45 -8.58
C ASN A 190 6.22 -16.59 -7.32
N PRO A 191 7.20 -16.42 -6.42
CA PRO A 191 7.01 -15.67 -5.18
C PRO A 191 6.65 -14.19 -5.37
N VAL A 192 7.04 -13.57 -6.47
CA VAL A 192 6.74 -12.15 -6.77
C VAL A 192 5.25 -11.98 -7.06
N ASN A 193 4.64 -12.94 -7.76
CA ASN A 193 3.20 -12.95 -7.98
C ASN A 193 2.41 -13.29 -6.71
N LEU A 194 2.94 -14.16 -5.83
CA LEU A 194 2.31 -14.42 -4.52
C LEU A 194 2.12 -13.14 -3.69
N VAL A 195 3.00 -12.17 -3.83
CA VAL A 195 2.90 -10.88 -3.15
C VAL A 195 2.25 -9.79 -4.01
N GLY A 196 1.53 -10.19 -5.07
CA GLY A 196 0.59 -9.36 -5.79
C GLY A 196 1.13 -8.54 -6.94
N ALA A 197 2.29 -8.88 -7.54
CA ALA A 197 2.83 -8.16 -8.69
C ALA A 197 1.85 -8.13 -9.87
N ASP A 198 1.33 -9.29 -10.30
CA ASP A 198 0.35 -9.40 -11.37
C ASP A 198 -0.98 -8.68 -11.03
N MET A 199 -1.49 -8.87 -9.81
CA MET A 199 -2.69 -8.17 -9.35
C MET A 199 -2.53 -6.65 -9.43
N THR A 200 -1.39 -6.14 -8.97
CA THR A 200 -1.06 -4.71 -9.00
C THR A 200 -1.03 -4.19 -10.43
N HIS A 201 -0.35 -4.90 -11.33
CA HIS A 201 -0.26 -4.52 -12.74
C HIS A 201 -1.64 -4.48 -13.41
N ARG A 202 -2.50 -5.50 -13.18
CA ARG A 202 -3.86 -5.54 -13.75
C ARG A 202 -4.74 -4.42 -13.21
N ALA A 203 -4.70 -4.16 -11.90
CA ALA A 203 -5.47 -3.09 -11.29
C ALA A 203 -4.98 -1.71 -11.76
N ALA A 204 -3.66 -1.48 -11.80
CA ALA A 204 -3.07 -0.22 -12.26
C ALA A 204 -3.42 0.07 -13.73
N SER A 205 -3.31 -0.93 -14.61
CA SER A 205 -3.68 -0.80 -16.03
C SER A 205 -5.13 -0.37 -16.23
N GLN A 206 -6.06 -0.95 -15.47
CA GLN A 206 -7.47 -0.56 -15.50
C GLN A 206 -7.67 0.89 -15.02
N VAL A 207 -6.98 1.28 -13.94
CA VAL A 207 -7.05 2.64 -13.39
C VAL A 207 -6.52 3.68 -14.37
N TYR A 208 -5.38 3.43 -15.01
CA TYR A 208 -4.82 4.33 -16.02
C TYR A 208 -5.76 4.46 -17.22
N GLN A 209 -6.36 3.37 -17.68
CA GLN A 209 -7.34 3.39 -18.76
C GLN A 209 -8.60 4.18 -18.36
N GLU A 210 -9.15 3.98 -17.16
CA GLU A 210 -10.33 4.71 -16.68
C GLU A 210 -10.03 6.20 -16.50
N ALA A 211 -8.88 6.54 -15.93
CA ALA A 211 -8.48 7.92 -15.66
C ALA A 211 -8.03 8.69 -16.92
N GLY A 212 -7.64 7.99 -17.98
CA GLY A 212 -7.12 8.58 -19.20
C GLY A 212 -5.74 9.22 -19.04
N VAL A 213 -4.93 8.72 -18.09
CA VAL A 213 -3.56 9.19 -17.78
C VAL A 213 -2.61 8.01 -17.68
N GLY A 214 -1.31 8.26 -17.88
CA GLY A 214 -0.27 7.24 -17.72
C GLY A 214 0.46 7.33 -16.39
N PRO A 215 1.27 6.29 -16.04
CA PRO A 215 2.03 6.28 -14.80
C PRO A 215 3.03 7.45 -14.69
N GLN A 216 3.53 7.96 -15.80
CA GLN A 216 4.51 9.06 -15.84
C GLN A 216 3.90 10.43 -15.54
N GLU A 217 2.58 10.53 -15.43
CA GLU A 217 1.86 11.77 -15.11
C GLU A 217 1.53 11.87 -13.60
N VAL A 218 1.81 10.82 -12.84
CA VAL A 218 1.55 10.77 -11.39
C VAL A 218 2.58 11.59 -10.63
N ASP A 219 2.13 12.46 -9.73
CA ASP A 219 2.99 13.31 -8.90
C ASP A 219 3.36 12.67 -7.57
N VAL A 220 2.41 12.01 -6.93
CA VAL A 220 2.55 11.45 -5.58
C VAL A 220 1.89 10.09 -5.47
N VAL A 221 2.58 9.16 -4.81
CA VAL A 221 2.13 7.77 -4.65
C VAL A 221 2.12 7.40 -3.17
N GLU A 222 1.03 6.83 -2.69
CA GLU A 222 0.98 6.07 -1.43
C GLU A 222 0.76 4.60 -1.79
N LEU A 223 1.81 3.80 -1.69
CA LEU A 223 1.76 2.38 -2.01
C LEU A 223 1.94 1.50 -0.76
N HIS A 224 1.68 0.22 -0.90
CA HIS A 224 1.71 -0.76 0.18
C HIS A 224 3.12 -1.29 0.41
N ASP A 225 3.87 -0.65 1.29
CA ASP A 225 5.24 -1.00 1.68
C ASP A 225 5.27 -1.72 3.05
N CYS A 226 4.50 -2.79 3.21
CA CYS A 226 4.57 -3.58 4.45
C CYS A 226 5.97 -4.21 4.68
N PHE A 227 6.70 -4.42 3.60
CA PHE A 227 8.13 -4.71 3.55
C PHE A 227 8.77 -3.85 2.45
N THR A 228 10.04 -3.51 2.59
CA THR A 228 10.76 -2.77 1.54
C THR A 228 10.79 -3.51 0.20
N VAL A 229 10.79 -4.83 0.25
CA VAL A 229 10.63 -5.71 -0.91
C VAL A 229 9.36 -5.38 -1.70
N ASN A 230 8.25 -5.23 -0.99
CA ASN A 230 6.97 -4.97 -1.66
C ASN A 230 6.94 -3.59 -2.32
N GLU A 231 7.60 -2.60 -1.75
CA GLU A 231 7.73 -1.28 -2.39
C GLU A 231 8.46 -1.41 -3.73
N VAL A 232 9.58 -2.14 -3.78
CA VAL A 232 10.36 -2.37 -5.00
C VAL A 232 9.53 -3.07 -6.08
N ILE A 233 8.86 -4.18 -5.73
CA ILE A 233 8.00 -4.93 -6.66
C ILE A 233 6.83 -4.06 -7.13
N THR A 234 6.29 -3.23 -6.27
CA THR A 234 5.15 -2.36 -6.59
C THR A 234 5.52 -1.23 -7.54
N TYR A 235 6.77 -0.73 -7.56
CA TYR A 235 7.21 0.24 -8.57
C TYR A 235 6.99 -0.29 -9.99
N GLU A 236 7.40 -1.53 -10.24
CA GLU A 236 7.23 -2.20 -11.53
C GLU A 236 5.75 -2.52 -11.80
N GLY A 237 5.04 -3.05 -10.79
CA GLY A 237 3.62 -3.36 -10.91
C GLY A 237 2.74 -2.14 -11.22
N LEU A 238 3.11 -0.96 -10.73
CA LEU A 238 2.44 0.30 -11.03
C LEU A 238 2.96 0.97 -12.33
N GLY A 239 3.98 0.41 -12.98
CA GLY A 239 4.58 1.00 -14.18
C GLY A 239 5.37 2.30 -13.92
N LEU A 240 5.84 2.52 -12.69
CA LEU A 240 6.71 3.66 -12.37
C LEU A 240 8.12 3.48 -12.98
N CYS A 241 8.51 2.24 -13.20
CA CYS A 241 9.67 1.81 -13.98
C CYS A 241 9.34 0.50 -14.71
N ASP A 242 10.19 0.12 -15.66
CA ASP A 242 10.09 -1.16 -16.35
C ASP A 242 10.52 -2.31 -15.43
N GLU A 243 10.17 -3.54 -15.80
CA GLU A 243 10.52 -4.76 -15.07
C GLU A 243 12.06 -4.91 -14.96
N GLY A 244 12.56 -5.09 -13.72
CA GLY A 244 13.98 -5.17 -13.40
C GLY A 244 14.69 -3.83 -13.21
N GLU A 245 14.02 -2.71 -13.43
CA GLU A 245 14.62 -1.37 -13.38
C GLU A 245 14.42 -0.64 -12.04
N ALA A 246 13.81 -1.27 -11.05
CA ALA A 246 13.57 -0.61 -9.76
C ALA A 246 14.88 -0.20 -9.04
N THR A 247 16.00 -0.93 -9.25
CA THR A 247 17.31 -0.54 -8.72
C THR A 247 17.75 0.80 -9.29
N ALA A 248 17.62 1.00 -10.60
CA ALA A 248 18.00 2.26 -11.26
C ALA A 248 17.12 3.42 -10.79
N LEU A 249 15.81 3.19 -10.63
CA LEU A 249 14.87 4.19 -10.09
C LEU A 249 15.26 4.63 -8.67
N VAL A 250 15.60 3.67 -7.79
CA VAL A 250 15.99 3.96 -6.40
C VAL A 250 17.36 4.67 -6.34
N ASP A 251 18.34 4.23 -7.14
CA ASP A 251 19.69 4.81 -7.16
C ASP A 251 19.71 6.23 -7.72
N ALA A 252 18.79 6.53 -8.65
CA ALA A 252 18.59 7.89 -9.16
C ALA A 252 17.86 8.81 -8.16
N GLY A 253 17.24 8.27 -7.11
CA GLY A 253 16.39 9.00 -6.18
C GLY A 253 15.04 9.40 -6.79
N ASP A 254 14.64 8.76 -7.87
CA ASP A 254 13.41 9.04 -8.62
C ASP A 254 12.12 8.66 -7.85
N ASN A 255 12.27 7.99 -6.70
CA ASN A 255 11.19 7.60 -5.79
C ASN A 255 11.02 8.54 -4.58
N SER A 256 11.64 9.72 -4.59
CA SER A 256 11.69 10.65 -3.45
C SER A 256 11.51 12.10 -3.87
N TYR A 257 11.52 13.01 -2.92
CA TYR A 257 11.46 14.46 -3.18
C TYR A 257 12.58 14.91 -4.12
N GLY A 258 12.21 15.60 -5.18
CA GLY A 258 13.13 16.04 -6.23
C GLY A 258 13.34 15.04 -7.36
N GLY A 259 12.87 13.81 -7.22
CA GLY A 259 12.84 12.79 -8.27
C GLY A 259 11.59 12.87 -9.14
N LYS A 260 11.33 11.81 -9.92
CA LYS A 260 10.16 11.74 -10.83
C LYS A 260 8.84 11.60 -10.09
N PHE A 261 8.85 10.81 -9.00
CA PHE A 261 7.69 10.52 -8.18
C PHE A 261 8.03 10.76 -6.72
N VAL A 262 7.07 11.19 -5.90
CA VAL A 262 7.23 11.14 -4.45
C VAL A 262 6.44 9.96 -3.93
N VAL A 263 7.14 8.90 -3.56
CA VAL A 263 6.53 7.66 -3.06
C VAL A 263 6.53 7.63 -1.54
N ASN A 264 5.34 7.38 -0.97
CA ASN A 264 5.11 7.30 0.47
C ASN A 264 5.59 8.55 1.23
N PRO A 265 5.12 9.77 0.87
CA PRO A 265 5.47 11.00 1.62
C PRO A 265 5.03 10.93 3.08
N SER A 266 4.04 10.11 3.40
CA SER A 266 3.61 9.87 4.78
C SER A 266 4.63 9.14 5.66
N GLY A 267 5.66 8.53 5.05
CA GLY A 267 6.57 7.57 5.66
C GLY A 267 6.13 6.12 5.50
N GLY A 268 5.10 5.88 4.66
CA GLY A 268 4.61 4.55 4.32
C GLY A 268 4.20 3.69 5.53
N LEU A 269 3.93 2.43 5.27
CA LEU A 269 3.62 1.45 6.32
C LEU A 269 4.84 1.16 7.20
N MET A 270 6.03 1.23 6.59
CA MET A 270 7.31 0.97 7.24
C MET A 270 7.60 1.92 8.41
N SER A 271 7.22 3.18 8.31
CA SER A 271 7.60 4.20 9.30
C SER A 271 6.41 4.95 9.89
N LYS A 272 5.36 5.25 9.11
CA LYS A 272 4.11 5.80 9.64
C LYS A 272 3.39 4.75 10.50
N GLY A 273 3.38 3.49 10.06
CA GLY A 273 2.72 2.36 10.68
C GLY A 273 1.70 1.70 9.77
N HIS A 274 1.31 0.47 10.14
CA HIS A 274 0.42 -0.39 9.36
C HIS A 274 -0.77 -0.91 10.21
N PRO A 275 -1.74 -0.06 10.56
CA PRO A 275 -3.00 -0.54 11.11
C PRO A 275 -3.80 -1.20 9.97
N ILE A 276 -3.83 -2.54 9.94
CA ILE A 276 -4.25 -3.37 8.78
C ILE A 276 -5.59 -2.90 8.21
N GLY A 277 -6.64 -2.82 9.01
CA GLY A 277 -7.97 -2.41 8.56
C GLY A 277 -8.10 -0.92 8.20
N ALA A 278 -7.14 -0.07 8.61
CA ALA A 278 -7.17 1.36 8.38
C ALA A 278 -6.16 1.85 7.32
N THR A 279 -5.23 1.01 6.90
CA THR A 279 -4.11 1.42 6.03
C THR A 279 -4.55 2.12 4.76
N GLY A 280 -5.51 1.55 4.02
CA GLY A 280 -6.00 2.17 2.78
C GLY A 280 -6.65 3.54 3.01
N LEU A 281 -7.30 3.74 4.14
CA LEU A 281 -7.87 5.04 4.52
C LEU A 281 -6.79 6.04 4.94
N ALA A 282 -5.72 5.58 5.58
CA ALA A 282 -4.57 6.42 5.92
C ALA A 282 -3.80 6.88 4.66
N GLN A 283 -3.69 6.03 3.63
CA GLN A 283 -3.15 6.39 2.32
C GLN A 283 -4.04 7.42 1.63
N CYS A 284 -5.36 7.20 1.59
CA CYS A 284 -6.34 8.16 1.08
C CYS A 284 -6.23 9.52 1.80
N TYR A 285 -6.14 9.52 3.13
CA TYR A 285 -5.95 10.74 3.93
C TYR A 285 -4.70 11.51 3.50
N GLU A 286 -3.58 10.84 3.33
CA GLU A 286 -2.34 11.47 2.90
C GLU A 286 -2.49 12.10 1.51
N LEU A 287 -2.95 11.33 0.51
CA LEU A 287 -3.11 11.81 -0.86
C LEU A 287 -4.09 12.98 -0.95
N VAL A 288 -5.20 12.92 -0.23
CA VAL A 288 -6.17 14.03 -0.17
C VAL A 288 -5.54 15.30 0.41
N ASN A 289 -4.70 15.19 1.46
CA ASN A 289 -3.98 16.35 2.00
C ASN A 289 -2.92 16.87 1.03
N GLN A 290 -2.20 16.00 0.34
CA GLN A 290 -1.22 16.39 -0.69
C GLN A 290 -1.91 17.19 -1.81
N LEU A 291 -3.01 16.67 -2.35
CA LEU A 291 -3.75 17.32 -3.43
C LEU A 291 -4.46 18.61 -3.02
N ARG A 292 -4.78 18.76 -1.73
CA ARG A 292 -5.33 20.00 -1.15
C ARG A 292 -4.27 21.03 -0.81
N GLY A 293 -2.99 20.72 -0.86
CA GLY A 293 -1.91 21.58 -0.41
C GLY A 293 -1.79 21.68 1.13
N ASN A 294 -2.32 20.69 1.86
CA ASN A 294 -2.43 20.71 3.32
C ASN A 294 -1.49 19.71 4.02
N ALA A 295 -0.52 19.14 3.30
CA ALA A 295 0.37 18.13 3.87
C ALA A 295 1.50 18.69 4.75
N GLY A 296 1.59 20.01 4.90
CA GLY A 296 2.60 20.65 5.77
C GLY A 296 4.03 20.42 5.29
N PRO A 297 4.97 20.02 6.17
CA PRO A 297 6.38 19.84 5.79
C PRO A 297 6.61 18.78 4.72
N ARG A 298 5.70 17.82 4.56
CA ARG A 298 5.78 16.75 3.57
C ARG A 298 5.04 17.04 2.27
N GLN A 299 4.62 18.28 2.07
CA GLN A 299 3.91 18.69 0.86
C GLN A 299 4.75 18.46 -0.39
N VAL A 300 4.20 17.74 -1.37
CA VAL A 300 4.71 17.64 -2.73
C VAL A 300 4.26 18.87 -3.50
N PRO A 301 5.19 19.77 -3.89
CA PRO A 301 4.81 21.01 -4.54
C PRO A 301 4.12 20.75 -5.88
N GLY A 302 2.98 21.39 -6.10
CA GLY A 302 2.29 21.34 -7.40
C GLY A 302 1.52 20.05 -7.68
N ALA A 303 1.45 19.10 -6.77
CA ALA A 303 0.77 17.83 -6.97
C ALA A 303 -0.69 18.01 -7.46
N VAL A 304 -1.02 17.33 -8.55
CA VAL A 304 -2.35 17.31 -9.21
C VAL A 304 -2.91 15.90 -9.25
N LEU A 305 -2.06 14.90 -9.48
CA LEU A 305 -2.44 13.48 -9.56
C LEU A 305 -1.78 12.68 -8.44
N GLY A 306 -2.60 11.95 -7.69
CA GLY A 306 -2.17 11.04 -6.63
C GLY A 306 -2.60 9.61 -6.90
N LEU A 307 -1.69 8.65 -6.73
CA LEU A 307 -1.96 7.23 -6.92
C LEU A 307 -1.87 6.49 -5.59
N GLN A 308 -2.92 5.79 -5.24
CA GLN A 308 -2.98 4.88 -4.11
C GLN A 308 -2.87 3.42 -4.58
N HIS A 309 -2.03 2.63 -3.92
CA HIS A 309 -2.00 1.18 -4.04
C HIS A 309 -2.08 0.53 -2.67
N ASN A 310 -3.00 -0.39 -2.49
CA ASN A 310 -3.15 -1.13 -1.23
C ASN A 310 -3.35 -2.61 -1.53
N LEU A 311 -2.48 -3.44 -0.99
CA LEU A 311 -2.47 -4.88 -1.17
C LEU A 311 -2.93 -5.59 0.10
N GLY A 312 -3.80 -6.59 -0.04
CA GLY A 312 -4.15 -7.57 0.99
C GLY A 312 -3.66 -8.94 0.56
N LEU A 313 -2.72 -9.52 1.30
CA LEU A 313 -2.15 -10.83 1.00
C LEU A 313 -3.25 -11.90 0.98
N GLY A 314 -3.32 -12.68 -0.11
CA GLY A 314 -4.38 -13.67 -0.33
C GLY A 314 -5.77 -13.07 -0.54
N GLY A 315 -5.86 -11.81 -0.94
CA GLY A 315 -7.14 -11.12 -1.08
C GLY A 315 -7.22 -10.26 -2.33
N ALA A 316 -6.74 -9.03 -2.26
CA ALA A 316 -6.92 -8.07 -3.35
C ALA A 316 -5.82 -7.00 -3.41
N ALA A 317 -5.53 -6.54 -4.61
CA ALA A 317 -4.86 -5.27 -4.85
C ALA A 317 -5.92 -4.23 -5.25
N VAL A 318 -5.98 -3.11 -4.53
CA VAL A 318 -6.86 -1.99 -4.85
C VAL A 318 -5.98 -0.80 -5.25
N VAL A 319 -6.21 -0.30 -6.46
CA VAL A 319 -5.53 0.90 -6.99
C VAL A 319 -6.56 1.99 -7.20
N THR A 320 -6.23 3.20 -6.78
CA THR A 320 -7.12 4.37 -6.89
C THR A 320 -6.33 5.59 -7.35
N MET A 321 -6.82 6.26 -8.38
CA MET A 321 -6.26 7.52 -8.88
C MET A 321 -7.12 8.69 -8.40
N TYR A 322 -6.45 9.65 -7.79
CA TYR A 322 -7.05 10.88 -7.28
C TYR A 322 -6.57 12.09 -8.10
N ARG A 323 -7.45 13.05 -8.29
CA ARG A 323 -7.16 14.31 -8.95
C ARG A 323 -7.61 15.48 -8.10
N ARG A 324 -6.77 16.51 -8.03
CA ARG A 324 -7.16 17.81 -7.48
C ARG A 324 -8.20 18.46 -8.39
N SER A 325 -9.36 18.85 -7.81
CA SER A 325 -10.42 19.61 -8.49
C SER A 325 -9.99 21.05 -8.77
#